data_b4e14e4dc7bd75c2569c0db31e034733
#
_entry.id   b4e14e4dc7bd75c2569c0db31e034733
#
_cell.length_a   1.000
_cell.length_b   1.000
_cell.length_c   1.000
_cell.angle_alpha   90.00
_cell.angle_beta   90.00
_cell.angle_gamma   90.00
#
_symmetry.space_group_name_H-M   'P 1'
#
loop_
_entity.id
_entity.type
_entity.pdbx_description
1 polymer ?
#
loop_
_entity_poly.entity_id
_entity_poly.type
_entity_poly.pdbx_seq_one_letter_code
_entity_poly.pdbx_strand_id
1 'polypeptide(L)'
;MINIQKLIEEANENGYHGDKASAKVCQDIVLKALSIGSLRRNVTIKGGVVMRSKTNNVRRATQDLDIDFIKYSLADESIDAFISKLNCLDGIKISRLGKIEELKQQDYSGKQVFILIEDAEGNQVRSKIDLGVHNRFELEQEEYCFDIAYNDEGASLLIILMSRCWQKNCVHFLNLGHFQQGIRMYMTCIT
;
A
#
# COMPACT_ATOMS: atom_id res chain seq x y z
N MET A 1 0.22 -20.94 -10.77
CA MET A 1 -1.03 -20.15 -10.86
C MET A 1 -1.32 -19.63 -9.47
N ILE A 2 -1.68 -18.37 -9.31
CA ILE A 2 -1.97 -17.76 -8.00
C ILE A 2 -3.34 -18.28 -7.54
N ASN A 3 -3.40 -18.81 -6.31
CA ASN A 3 -4.64 -19.23 -5.66
C ASN A 3 -4.85 -18.37 -4.41
N ILE A 4 -5.87 -17.53 -4.43
CA ILE A 4 -6.15 -16.53 -3.38
C ILE A 4 -6.47 -17.22 -2.04
N GLN A 5 -7.24 -18.31 -2.06
CA GLN A 5 -7.62 -19.00 -0.84
C GLN A 5 -6.39 -19.57 -0.11
N LYS A 6 -5.49 -20.19 -0.86
CA LYS A 6 -4.24 -20.72 -0.30
C LYS A 6 -3.36 -19.60 0.28
N LEU A 7 -3.27 -18.47 -0.40
CA LEU A 7 -2.51 -17.31 0.11
C LEU A 7 -3.11 -16.73 1.41
N ILE A 8 -4.44 -16.74 1.56
CA ILE A 8 -5.10 -16.33 2.80
C ILE A 8 -4.77 -17.30 3.93
N GLU A 9 -4.76 -18.61 3.66
CA GLU A 9 -4.37 -19.63 4.64
C GLU A 9 -2.92 -19.45 5.10
N GLU A 10 -1.99 -19.26 4.17
CA GLU A 10 -0.59 -18.95 4.46
C GLU A 10 -0.43 -17.63 5.26
N ALA A 11 -1.20 -16.61 4.91
CA ALA A 11 -1.20 -15.36 5.67
C ALA A 11 -1.69 -15.55 7.12
N ASN A 12 -2.72 -16.39 7.33
CA ASN A 12 -3.20 -16.73 8.67
C ASN A 12 -2.14 -17.47 9.49
N GLU A 13 -1.41 -18.43 8.89
CA GLU A 13 -0.29 -19.14 9.52
C GLU A 13 0.84 -18.16 9.92
N ASN A 14 1.07 -17.13 9.13
CA ASN A 14 2.04 -16.06 9.39
C ASN A 14 1.54 -14.99 10.39
N GLY A 15 0.38 -15.22 11.04
CA GLY A 15 -0.14 -14.36 12.11
C GLY A 15 -1.03 -13.20 11.65
N TYR A 16 -1.37 -13.13 10.37
CA TYR A 16 -2.43 -12.25 9.89
C TYR A 16 -3.77 -12.97 10.04
N HIS A 17 -4.80 -12.35 10.63
CA HIS A 17 -6.08 -12.99 10.86
C HIS A 17 -7.25 -12.19 10.31
N GLY A 18 -8.28 -12.90 9.80
CA GLY A 18 -9.51 -12.30 9.29
C GLY A 18 -9.25 -11.30 8.16
N ASP A 19 -9.82 -10.11 8.26
CA ASP A 19 -9.70 -9.05 7.24
C ASP A 19 -8.26 -8.64 6.96
N LYS A 20 -7.35 -8.79 7.95
CA LYS A 20 -5.93 -8.47 7.77
C LYS A 20 -5.22 -9.47 6.86
N ALA A 21 -5.59 -10.75 6.89
CA ALA A 21 -5.05 -11.75 5.98
C ALA A 21 -5.49 -11.46 4.53
N SER A 22 -6.77 -11.20 4.32
CA SER A 22 -7.32 -10.82 3.02
C SER A 22 -6.68 -9.53 2.47
N ALA A 23 -6.52 -8.52 3.33
CA ALA A 23 -5.85 -7.27 2.97
C ALA A 23 -4.38 -7.48 2.60
N LYS A 24 -3.64 -8.32 3.36
CA LYS A 24 -2.23 -8.67 3.06
C LYS A 24 -2.12 -9.30 1.68
N VAL A 25 -2.96 -10.31 1.39
CA VAL A 25 -2.97 -10.99 0.07
C VAL A 25 -3.28 -10.01 -1.05
N CYS A 26 -4.30 -9.16 -0.88
CA CYS A 26 -4.64 -8.15 -1.85
C CYS A 26 -3.48 -7.17 -2.10
N GLN A 27 -2.83 -6.68 -1.04
CA GLN A 27 -1.67 -5.79 -1.13
C GLN A 27 -0.51 -6.46 -1.87
N ASP A 28 -0.20 -7.72 -1.57
CA ASP A 28 0.89 -8.47 -2.21
C ASP A 28 0.65 -8.63 -3.73
N ILE A 29 -0.58 -8.96 -4.12
CA ILE A 29 -0.96 -9.08 -5.54
C ILE A 29 -0.81 -7.72 -6.25
N VAL A 30 -1.29 -6.63 -5.66
CA VAL A 30 -1.17 -5.28 -6.25
C VAL A 30 0.29 -4.84 -6.31
N LEU A 31 1.09 -5.05 -5.26
CA LEU A 31 2.52 -4.72 -5.26
C LEU A 31 3.26 -5.48 -6.36
N LYS A 32 2.95 -6.78 -6.55
CA LYS A 32 3.54 -7.57 -7.64
C LYS A 32 3.14 -7.03 -9.01
N ALA A 33 1.85 -6.78 -9.22
CA ALA A 33 1.36 -6.22 -10.49
C ALA A 33 2.03 -4.87 -10.81
N LEU A 34 2.21 -4.00 -9.81
CA LEU A 34 2.93 -2.73 -9.97
C LEU A 34 4.41 -2.94 -10.30
N SER A 35 5.08 -3.91 -9.67
CA SER A 35 6.52 -4.13 -9.81
C SER A 35 6.92 -4.65 -11.20
N ILE A 36 6.07 -5.46 -11.82
CA ILE A 36 6.31 -6.02 -13.16
C ILE A 36 5.64 -5.22 -14.27
N GLY A 37 4.62 -4.44 -13.93
CA GLY A 37 3.82 -3.66 -14.87
C GLY A 37 4.50 -2.38 -15.34
N SER A 38 3.87 -1.71 -16.30
CA SER A 38 4.34 -0.44 -16.89
C SER A 38 4.32 0.74 -15.90
N LEU A 39 3.71 0.58 -14.73
CA LEU A 39 3.51 1.63 -13.72
C LEU A 39 4.61 1.68 -12.66
N ARG A 40 5.57 0.76 -12.66
CA ARG A 40 6.62 0.64 -11.62
C ARG A 40 7.29 1.97 -11.25
N ARG A 41 7.57 2.83 -12.24
CA ARG A 41 8.22 4.13 -12.05
C ARG A 41 7.27 5.31 -11.89
N ASN A 42 5.97 5.06 -11.98
CA ASN A 42 4.93 6.08 -11.89
C ASN A 42 4.19 6.10 -10.55
N VAL A 43 4.60 5.23 -9.62
CA VAL A 43 3.98 5.10 -8.31
C VAL A 43 5.03 5.07 -7.20
N THR A 44 4.64 5.57 -6.04
CA THR A 44 5.40 5.46 -4.79
C THR A 44 4.47 4.85 -3.74
N ILE A 45 4.93 3.80 -3.08
CA ILE A 45 4.21 3.17 -1.97
C ILE A 45 4.52 3.93 -0.69
N LYS A 46 3.50 4.14 0.14
CA LYS A 46 3.62 4.85 1.42
C LYS A 46 2.79 4.17 2.52
N GLY A 47 2.70 4.82 3.67
CA GLY A 47 1.80 4.43 4.75
C GLY A 47 2.15 3.14 5.46
N GLY A 48 1.09 2.46 5.93
CA GLY A 48 1.19 1.31 6.81
C GLY A 48 1.89 0.10 6.19
N VAL A 49 1.76 -0.10 4.88
CA VAL A 49 2.39 -1.22 4.15
C VAL A 49 3.92 -1.12 4.21
N VAL A 50 4.48 0.08 3.98
CA VAL A 50 5.93 0.33 4.07
C VAL A 50 6.42 0.11 5.50
N MET A 51 5.68 0.65 6.50
CA MET A 51 6.04 0.50 7.91
C MET A 51 6.03 -0.96 8.35
N ARG A 52 5.00 -1.72 7.98
CA ARG A 52 4.90 -3.14 8.26
C ARG A 52 6.08 -3.90 7.66
N SER A 53 6.37 -3.67 6.38
CA SER A 53 7.43 -4.38 5.66
C SER A 53 8.82 -4.07 6.22
N LYS A 54 9.13 -2.80 6.51
CA LYS A 54 10.43 -2.40 7.09
C LYS A 54 10.64 -2.89 8.53
N THR A 55 9.57 -3.00 9.31
CA THR A 55 9.66 -3.43 10.73
C THR A 55 9.40 -4.91 10.93
N ASN A 56 9.00 -5.63 9.89
CA ASN A 56 8.54 -7.02 9.92
C ASN A 56 7.52 -7.29 11.05
N ASN A 57 6.65 -6.31 11.32
CA ASN A 57 5.73 -6.34 12.44
C ASN A 57 4.29 -6.59 11.97
N VAL A 58 3.83 -7.82 12.11
CA VAL A 58 2.46 -8.26 11.75
C VAL A 58 1.38 -7.46 12.49
N ARG A 59 1.64 -7.00 13.72
CA ARG A 59 0.68 -6.19 14.50
C ARG A 59 0.38 -4.85 13.84
N ARG A 60 1.27 -4.35 12.98
CA ARG A 60 1.08 -3.13 12.18
C ARG A 60 0.39 -3.39 10.84
N ALA A 61 -0.27 -4.54 10.68
CA ALA A 61 -1.04 -4.81 9.48
C ALA A 61 -2.11 -3.73 9.28
N THR A 62 -2.06 -3.09 8.11
CA THR A 62 -3.04 -2.12 7.63
C THR A 62 -3.98 -2.78 6.64
N GLN A 63 -5.20 -2.27 6.54
CA GLN A 63 -6.15 -2.73 5.53
C GLN A 63 -6.02 -1.94 4.22
N ASP A 64 -5.45 -0.74 4.29
CA ASP A 64 -5.35 0.18 3.17
C ASP A 64 -3.99 0.08 2.49
N LEU A 65 -3.96 0.29 1.19
CA LEU A 65 -2.75 0.46 0.40
C LEU A 65 -2.68 1.91 -0.06
N ASP A 66 -1.69 2.63 0.45
CA ASP A 66 -1.46 4.04 0.11
C ASP A 66 -0.49 4.15 -1.06
N ILE A 67 -0.90 4.78 -2.15
CA ILE A 67 -0.11 4.97 -3.37
C ILE A 67 -0.12 6.45 -3.77
N ASP A 68 1.04 7.03 -4.01
CA ASP A 68 1.17 8.32 -4.65
C ASP A 68 1.58 8.17 -6.11
N PHE A 69 0.88 8.83 -6.99
CA PHE A 69 1.21 8.92 -8.41
C PHE A 69 2.36 9.91 -8.65
N ILE A 70 3.29 9.52 -9.50
CA ILE A 70 4.39 10.35 -9.99
C ILE A 70 4.06 10.77 -11.42
N LYS A 71 3.82 12.06 -11.64
CA LYS A 71 3.46 12.60 -12.97
C LYS A 71 2.30 11.85 -13.64
N TYR A 72 1.30 11.47 -12.85
CA TYR A 72 0.10 10.78 -13.30
C TYR A 72 -1.14 11.46 -12.71
N SER A 73 -2.23 11.51 -13.47
CA SER A 73 -3.44 12.24 -13.08
C SER A 73 -4.30 11.43 -12.11
N LEU A 74 -5.01 12.14 -11.21
CA LEU A 74 -6.10 11.58 -10.39
C LEU A 74 -7.49 11.70 -11.04
N ALA A 75 -7.59 12.07 -12.32
CA ALA A 75 -8.87 12.00 -13.02
C ALA A 75 -9.43 10.59 -13.02
N ASP A 76 -10.74 10.43 -12.97
CA ASP A 76 -11.39 9.11 -12.84
C ASP A 76 -11.00 8.17 -13.98
N GLU A 77 -10.89 8.69 -15.20
CA GLU A 77 -10.44 7.92 -16.37
C GLU A 77 -8.99 7.44 -16.23
N SER A 78 -8.14 8.25 -15.59
CA SER A 78 -6.75 7.88 -15.32
C SER A 78 -6.67 6.78 -14.26
N ILE A 79 -7.53 6.85 -13.25
CA ILE A 79 -7.64 5.80 -12.21
C ILE A 79 -8.15 4.50 -12.81
N ASP A 80 -9.16 4.54 -13.69
CA ASP A 80 -9.65 3.34 -14.37
C ASP A 80 -8.58 2.74 -15.30
N ALA A 81 -7.81 3.58 -15.99
CA ALA A 81 -6.65 3.13 -16.77
C ALA A 81 -5.54 2.54 -15.89
N PHE A 82 -5.31 3.11 -14.70
CA PHE A 82 -4.38 2.56 -13.70
C PHE A 82 -4.80 1.16 -13.27
N ILE A 83 -6.06 0.97 -12.88
CA ILE A 83 -6.58 -0.35 -12.46
C ILE A 83 -6.50 -1.35 -13.62
N SER A 84 -6.82 -0.93 -14.84
CA SER A 84 -6.69 -1.78 -16.02
C SER A 84 -5.25 -2.28 -16.23
N LYS A 85 -4.25 -1.44 -16.00
CA LYS A 85 -2.82 -1.79 -16.12
C LYS A 85 -2.31 -2.74 -15.03
N LEU A 86 -3.04 -2.91 -13.91
CA LEU A 86 -2.73 -3.90 -12.89
C LEU A 86 -3.05 -5.33 -13.34
N ASN A 87 -3.83 -5.51 -14.42
CA ASN A 87 -4.16 -6.82 -14.98
C ASN A 87 -3.01 -7.38 -15.86
N CYS A 88 -1.83 -7.53 -15.26
CA CYS A 88 -0.63 -8.07 -15.90
C CYS A 88 -0.15 -9.38 -15.28
N LEU A 89 -0.89 -9.94 -14.33
CA LEU A 89 -0.60 -11.23 -13.69
C LEU A 89 -1.49 -12.32 -14.29
N ASP A 90 -0.89 -13.43 -14.68
CA ASP A 90 -1.62 -14.56 -15.25
C ASP A 90 -2.61 -15.17 -14.26
N GLY A 91 -3.86 -15.32 -14.68
CA GLY A 91 -4.93 -15.90 -13.88
C GLY A 91 -5.48 -14.99 -12.78
N ILE A 92 -5.08 -13.70 -12.75
CA ILE A 92 -5.61 -12.70 -11.82
C ILE A 92 -6.35 -11.62 -12.60
N LYS A 93 -7.55 -11.29 -12.14
CA LYS A 93 -8.36 -10.20 -12.63
C LYS A 93 -8.57 -9.18 -11.53
N ILE A 94 -8.20 -7.92 -11.79
CA ILE A 94 -8.37 -6.79 -10.89
C ILE A 94 -9.39 -5.84 -11.50
N SER A 95 -10.43 -5.50 -10.75
CA SER A 95 -11.49 -4.61 -11.17
C SER A 95 -11.85 -3.61 -10.08
N ARG A 96 -12.35 -2.44 -10.49
CA ARG A 96 -12.87 -1.45 -9.55
C ARG A 96 -14.26 -1.85 -9.05
N LEU A 97 -14.49 -1.64 -7.76
CA LEU A 97 -15.80 -1.76 -7.12
C LEU A 97 -16.37 -0.37 -6.81
N GLY A 98 -17.60 -0.13 -7.22
CA GLY A 98 -18.33 1.07 -6.86
C GLY A 98 -17.75 2.36 -7.49
N LYS A 99 -17.96 3.48 -6.79
CA LYS A 99 -17.53 4.82 -7.23
C LYS A 99 -16.15 5.16 -6.67
N ILE A 100 -15.46 6.08 -7.33
CA ILE A 100 -14.25 6.71 -6.82
C ILE A 100 -14.70 7.77 -5.81
N GLU A 101 -14.13 7.76 -4.61
CA GLU A 101 -14.47 8.68 -3.54
C GLU A 101 -13.34 9.70 -3.35
N GLU A 102 -13.68 10.96 -3.09
CA GLU A 102 -12.70 11.99 -2.78
C GLU A 102 -12.31 11.93 -1.31
N LEU A 103 -11.00 11.89 -1.04
CA LEU A 103 -10.45 12.02 0.31
C LEU A 103 -10.34 13.50 0.67
N LYS A 104 -11.27 13.98 1.52
CA LYS A 104 -11.28 15.35 2.03
C LYS A 104 -10.35 15.48 3.22
N GLN A 105 -9.05 15.58 3.00
CA GLN A 105 -8.09 16.03 4.03
C GLN A 105 -7.67 17.47 3.71
N GLN A 106 -7.50 18.30 4.74
CA GLN A 106 -7.30 19.76 4.62
C GLN A 106 -6.11 20.17 3.72
N ASP A 107 -5.09 19.32 3.59
CA ASP A 107 -3.85 19.64 2.86
C ASP A 107 -3.56 18.68 1.69
N TYR A 108 -4.49 17.79 1.34
CA TYR A 108 -4.23 16.71 0.40
C TYR A 108 -5.49 16.31 -0.35
N SER A 109 -5.50 16.58 -1.64
CA SER A 109 -6.53 16.04 -2.54
C SER A 109 -6.12 14.64 -2.96
N GLY A 110 -6.79 13.65 -2.42
CA GLY A 110 -6.61 12.24 -2.76
C GLY A 110 -7.93 11.62 -3.21
N LYS A 111 -7.85 10.44 -3.78
CA LYS A 111 -9.02 9.63 -4.13
C LYS A 111 -8.88 8.24 -3.53
N GLN A 112 -10.01 7.69 -3.14
CA GLN A 112 -10.13 6.34 -2.62
C GLN A 112 -10.89 5.47 -3.61
N VAL A 113 -10.37 4.27 -3.85
CA VAL A 113 -11.01 3.28 -4.71
C VAL A 113 -11.05 1.92 -4.03
N PHE A 114 -12.17 1.22 -4.17
CA PHE A 114 -12.28 -0.17 -3.80
C PHE A 114 -11.99 -1.04 -5.02
N ILE A 115 -11.23 -2.10 -4.81
CA ILE A 115 -10.90 -3.08 -5.84
C ILE A 115 -11.36 -4.47 -5.43
N LEU A 116 -11.72 -5.26 -6.43
CA LEU A 116 -11.94 -6.68 -6.37
C LEU A 116 -10.82 -7.37 -7.14
N ILE A 117 -10.20 -8.35 -6.50
CA ILE A 117 -9.25 -9.26 -7.15
C ILE A 117 -9.86 -10.63 -7.17
N GLU A 118 -9.85 -11.26 -8.34
CA GLU A 118 -10.40 -12.60 -8.59
C GLU A 118 -9.31 -13.46 -9.23
N ASP A 119 -9.18 -14.70 -8.76
CA ASP A 119 -8.30 -15.69 -9.38
C ASP A 119 -9.03 -16.56 -10.42
N ALA A 120 -8.29 -17.44 -11.09
CA ALA A 120 -8.84 -18.31 -12.12
C ALA A 120 -9.85 -19.37 -11.59
N GLU A 121 -9.87 -19.61 -10.28
CA GLU A 121 -10.80 -20.53 -9.62
C GLU A 121 -12.06 -19.80 -9.12
N GLY A 122 -12.13 -18.47 -9.27
CA GLY A 122 -13.24 -17.64 -8.82
C GLY A 122 -13.16 -17.21 -7.35
N ASN A 123 -12.04 -17.47 -6.67
CA ASN A 123 -11.83 -16.92 -5.32
C ASN A 123 -11.60 -15.42 -5.40
N GLN A 124 -12.17 -14.69 -4.43
CA GLN A 124 -12.18 -13.23 -4.46
C GLN A 124 -11.69 -12.62 -3.16
N VAL A 125 -10.92 -11.53 -3.29
CA VAL A 125 -10.58 -10.64 -2.18
C VAL A 125 -10.90 -9.20 -2.56
N ARG A 126 -11.21 -8.39 -1.54
CA ARG A 126 -11.50 -6.96 -1.69
C ARG A 126 -10.53 -6.16 -0.85
N SER A 127 -10.13 -5.02 -1.36
CA SER A 127 -9.32 -4.07 -0.61
C SER A 127 -9.58 -2.65 -1.07
N LYS A 128 -9.01 -1.73 -0.34
CA LYS A 128 -9.10 -0.30 -0.57
C LYS A 128 -7.71 0.24 -0.93
N ILE A 129 -7.67 1.11 -1.94
CA ILE A 129 -6.48 1.83 -2.34
C ILE A 129 -6.74 3.32 -2.17
N ASP A 130 -5.91 3.99 -1.40
CA ASP A 130 -5.88 5.43 -1.27
C ASP A 130 -4.84 6.00 -2.23
N LEU A 131 -5.30 6.80 -3.18
CA LEU A 131 -4.51 7.35 -4.26
C LEU A 131 -4.24 8.84 -4.04
N GLY A 132 -3.00 9.24 -4.15
CA GLY A 132 -2.58 10.61 -4.09
C GLY A 132 -1.69 11.03 -5.26
N VAL A 133 -1.37 12.31 -5.33
CA VAL A 133 -0.40 12.84 -6.28
C VAL A 133 0.78 13.41 -5.52
N HIS A 134 1.94 13.05 -5.96
CA HIS A 134 3.18 13.60 -5.44
C HIS A 134 3.42 14.99 -6.02
N ASN A 135 2.96 16.02 -5.30
CA ASN A 135 3.07 17.42 -5.75
C ASN A 135 4.41 18.09 -5.40
N ARG A 136 5.30 17.40 -4.67
CA ARG A 136 6.58 17.97 -4.24
C ARG A 136 7.74 17.15 -4.79
N PHE A 137 8.52 17.77 -5.67
CA PHE A 137 9.79 17.26 -6.21
C PHE A 137 10.88 17.01 -5.14
N GLU A 138 10.60 17.31 -3.88
CA GLU A 138 11.57 17.33 -2.77
C GLU A 138 11.58 16.06 -1.91
N LEU A 139 10.69 15.08 -2.13
CA LEU A 139 10.73 13.86 -1.35
C LEU A 139 11.69 12.88 -2.00
N GLU A 140 12.77 12.59 -1.29
CA GLU A 140 13.71 11.55 -1.68
C GLU A 140 12.99 10.20 -1.68
N GLN A 141 13.12 9.50 -2.79
CA GLN A 141 12.57 8.16 -2.99
C GLN A 141 13.72 7.16 -2.96
N GLU A 142 13.44 5.99 -2.43
CA GLU A 142 14.34 4.84 -2.51
C GLU A 142 13.63 3.65 -3.12
N GLU A 143 14.35 2.79 -3.81
CA GLU A 143 13.83 1.50 -4.26
C GLU A 143 13.85 0.52 -3.08
N TYR A 144 12.72 -0.11 -2.83
CA TYR A 144 12.55 -1.09 -1.76
C TYR A 144 11.93 -2.37 -2.29
N CYS A 145 12.48 -3.53 -1.91
CA CYS A 145 11.92 -4.83 -2.25
C CYS A 145 11.00 -5.30 -1.14
N PHE A 146 9.70 -5.35 -1.44
CA PHE A 146 8.68 -5.89 -0.53
C PHE A 146 8.72 -7.41 -0.58
N ASP A 147 8.71 -8.03 0.59
CA ASP A 147 8.47 -9.46 0.73
C ASP A 147 6.98 -9.75 0.51
N ILE A 148 6.67 -10.60 -0.45
CA ILE A 148 5.31 -10.99 -0.85
C ILE A 148 5.14 -12.50 -0.81
N ALA A 149 4.02 -12.96 -0.28
CA ALA A 149 3.78 -14.35 0.13
C ALA A 149 3.89 -15.42 -0.97
N TYR A 150 3.80 -15.06 -2.26
CA TYR A 150 3.75 -16.05 -3.36
C TYR A 150 4.92 -15.93 -4.35
N ASN A 151 5.95 -15.16 -4.01
CA ASN A 151 7.08 -14.95 -4.90
C ASN A 151 8.36 -14.62 -4.14
N ASP A 152 9.34 -15.52 -4.21
CA ASP A 152 10.64 -15.39 -3.55
C ASP A 152 11.47 -14.19 -4.05
N GLU A 153 11.18 -13.68 -5.26
CA GLU A 153 11.86 -12.50 -5.80
C GLU A 153 11.34 -11.18 -5.21
N GLY A 154 10.21 -11.22 -4.49
CA GLY A 154 9.57 -10.03 -3.94
C GLY A 154 9.00 -9.07 -4.99
N ALA A 155 8.73 -7.83 -4.56
CA ALA A 155 8.23 -6.75 -5.41
C ALA A 155 9.03 -5.46 -5.17
N SER A 156 9.89 -5.09 -6.12
CA SER A 156 10.71 -3.87 -6.03
C SER A 156 9.95 -2.65 -6.55
N LEU A 157 9.71 -1.68 -5.67
CA LEU A 157 8.96 -0.45 -5.94
C LEU A 157 9.60 0.75 -5.23
N LEU A 158 9.24 1.95 -5.67
CA LEU A 158 9.65 3.19 -5.01
C LEU A 158 8.87 3.40 -3.71
N ILE A 159 9.57 3.82 -2.67
CA ILE A 159 8.99 4.29 -1.40
C ILE A 159 9.52 5.66 -1.02
N ILE A 160 8.82 6.37 -0.16
CA ILE A 160 9.30 7.64 0.41
C ILE A 160 10.29 7.32 1.54
N LEU A 161 11.46 7.99 1.56
CA LEU A 161 12.45 7.87 2.63
C LEU A 161 11.85 8.21 4.00
N MET A 162 11.96 7.28 4.93
CA MET A 162 11.33 7.36 6.24
C MET A 162 11.81 8.53 7.12
N SER A 163 13.03 9.02 6.91
CA SER A 163 13.60 10.14 7.68
C SER A 163 12.73 11.42 7.65
N ARG A 164 12.05 11.67 6.53
CA ARG A 164 11.15 12.84 6.40
C ARG A 164 9.68 12.53 6.75
N CYS A 165 9.26 11.28 6.67
CA CYS A 165 7.93 10.87 7.12
C CYS A 165 7.78 11.02 8.65
N TRP A 166 8.84 10.76 9.39
CA TRP A 166 8.89 10.98 10.85
C TRP A 166 8.81 12.46 11.23
N GLN A 167 9.50 13.35 10.52
CA GLN A 167 9.45 14.78 10.79
C GLN A 167 8.04 15.36 10.62
N LYS A 168 7.29 14.96 9.59
CA LYS A 168 5.91 15.45 9.39
C LYS A 168 4.95 14.94 10.46
N ASN A 169 5.03 13.67 10.83
CA ASN A 169 4.18 13.12 11.87
C ASN A 169 4.53 13.67 13.26
N CYS A 170 5.82 13.95 13.57
CA CYS A 170 6.23 14.64 14.78
C CYS A 170 5.68 16.07 14.86
N VAL A 171 5.71 16.84 13.78
CA VAL A 171 5.18 18.21 13.76
C VAL A 171 3.66 18.22 13.98
N HIS A 172 2.95 17.26 13.41
CA HIS A 172 1.50 17.14 13.61
C HIS A 172 1.16 16.76 15.07
N PHE A 173 1.94 15.90 15.71
CA PHE A 173 1.79 15.54 17.11
C PHE A 173 2.15 16.70 18.06
N LEU A 174 3.15 17.49 17.75
CA LEU A 174 3.55 18.65 18.55
C LEU A 174 2.48 19.75 18.56
N ASN A 175 1.73 19.90 17.47
CA ASN A 175 0.63 20.86 17.36
C ASN A 175 -0.65 20.43 18.10
N LEU A 176 -0.77 19.17 18.51
CA LEU A 176 -1.95 18.64 19.22
C LEU A 176 -1.82 18.65 20.76
N GLY A 177 -0.79 19.23 21.34
CA GLY A 177 -0.70 19.54 22.78
C GLY A 177 -0.73 18.36 23.76
N HIS A 178 -0.63 17.10 23.31
CA HIS A 178 -0.66 15.92 24.19
C HIS A 178 0.65 15.13 24.21
N PHE A 179 1.75 15.78 24.62
CA PHE A 179 3.07 15.20 24.44
C PHE A 179 3.90 15.08 25.72
N GLN A 180 3.49 14.26 26.68
CA GLN A 180 4.42 13.89 27.76
C GLN A 180 4.63 12.39 28.00
N GLN A 181 3.88 11.49 27.42
CA GLN A 181 4.02 10.04 27.70
C GLN A 181 4.51 9.16 26.55
N GLY A 182 4.52 9.65 25.30
CA GLY A 182 4.86 8.84 24.11
C GLY A 182 6.34 8.81 23.74
N ILE A 183 7.13 9.82 24.11
CA ILE A 183 8.54 9.94 23.66
C ILE A 183 9.48 8.96 24.37
N ARG A 184 9.19 8.56 25.61
CA ARG A 184 10.06 7.63 26.37
C ARG A 184 10.15 6.23 25.79
N MET A 185 9.19 5.81 24.95
CA MET A 185 9.11 4.43 24.44
C MET A 185 9.84 4.22 23.12
N TYR A 186 10.26 5.28 22.43
CA TYR A 186 10.89 5.18 21.10
C TYR A 186 12.39 5.49 21.05
N MET A 187 12.94 6.07 22.13
CA MET A 187 14.39 6.35 22.17
C MET A 187 15.25 5.16 22.66
N THR A 188 14.64 4.07 23.12
CA THR A 188 15.36 2.88 23.61
C THR A 188 15.63 1.82 22.54
N CYS A 189 15.29 2.07 21.28
CA CYS A 189 15.54 1.12 20.17
C CYS A 189 16.66 1.55 19.20
N ILE A 190 17.44 2.59 19.54
CA ILE A 190 18.60 3.03 18.73
C ILE A 190 19.79 3.22 19.69
N THR A 191 20.27 2.13 20.23
CA THR A 191 21.68 1.96 20.69
C THR A 191 22.04 0.50 20.48
#